data_abe5750b33c39af237c81c7eb7ef6fe8
#
_entry.id   abe5750b33c39af237c81c7eb7ef6fe8
#
_cell.length_a   1.000
_cell.length_b   1.000
_cell.length_c   1.000
_cell.angle_alpha   90.00
_cell.angle_beta   90.00
_cell.angle_gamma   90.00
#
_symmetry.space_group_name_H-M   'P 1'
#
loop_
_entity.id
_entity.type
_entity.pdbx_description
1 polymer ?
#
loop_
_entity_poly.entity_id
_entity_poly.type
_entity_poly.pdbx_seq_one_letter_code
_entity_poly.pdbx_strand_id
1 'polypeptide(L)'
;MIVLAIDQGTSATKALVVGPGNDVLGSAEVPVATHVVGRDGVEADPEELWQSVRAAGKQALASARATPDAVALANQGETVLAWDQATGRPLSRAIVWQDNRSAAVCARLGAAGAAEELRALTGLPLDPYFAAPKMTWLRENVTRDGVVTTTDTWLLHRLGARYVTDAATASRTMLLDLDATTWSPRACELFGIDPAAMPGVADCDAVAGETTVFGGRQVPVAGIAVDQQAALFGQGCRARGDAKCTYGTGAFLLVTTGTSAPRSTAGLSASVAWRLSGSQPAYCLDGQVYTAGSALRWLSSIGILDDPAELDAVACTVPDSGGVVFVPALAGLGAPHWEPDARGVLTGLQLSTERGHIARAVAEGIAASVAQLAGAVTADMRAPLTALRADGGLTRSRVLLQAQADLLQVPVHVSGTPHATALGVAALARLALGEADAGLTAGVAATVLPSVSKEISSERIAAFTAALQAARTGGSA
;
A
#
# COMPACT_ATOMS: atom_id res chain seq x y z
N MET A 1 -26.25 8.77 6.01
CA MET A 1 -25.79 9.23 4.65
C MET A 1 -25.33 8.02 3.85
N ILE A 2 -25.58 8.01 2.54
CA ILE A 2 -25.11 6.96 1.60
C ILE A 2 -23.84 7.47 0.92
N VAL A 3 -22.72 6.76 1.06
CA VAL A 3 -21.45 7.15 0.45
C VAL A 3 -21.10 6.15 -0.64
N LEU A 4 -20.77 6.65 -1.84
CA LEU A 4 -20.10 5.87 -2.88
C LEU A 4 -18.59 5.95 -2.62
N ALA A 5 -18.02 4.89 -2.06
CA ALA A 5 -16.59 4.78 -1.78
C ALA A 5 -15.89 4.05 -2.92
N ILE A 6 -14.91 4.69 -3.53
CA ILE A 6 -14.12 4.17 -4.66
C ILE A 6 -12.72 3.89 -4.17
N ASP A 7 -12.24 2.68 -4.41
CA ASP A 7 -10.88 2.22 -4.17
C ASP A 7 -10.24 1.94 -5.54
N GLN A 8 -9.48 2.91 -6.06
CA GLN A 8 -8.77 2.77 -7.32
C GLN A 8 -7.40 2.13 -7.08
N GLY A 9 -7.34 0.81 -7.16
CA GLY A 9 -6.14 0.01 -6.98
C GLY A 9 -5.36 -0.27 -8.27
N THR A 10 -4.25 -1.01 -8.14
CA THR A 10 -3.35 -1.32 -9.27
C THR A 10 -3.96 -2.32 -10.26
N SER A 11 -4.65 -3.34 -9.77
CA SER A 11 -5.20 -4.44 -10.60
C SER A 11 -6.70 -4.32 -10.84
N ALA A 12 -7.39 -3.51 -10.07
CA ALA A 12 -8.84 -3.29 -10.20
C ALA A 12 -9.24 -2.01 -9.49
N THR A 13 -10.34 -1.40 -9.96
CA THR A 13 -11.08 -0.41 -9.20
C THR A 13 -12.27 -1.09 -8.52
N LYS A 14 -12.36 -0.95 -7.20
CA LYS A 14 -13.51 -1.40 -6.41
C LYS A 14 -14.37 -0.21 -6.03
N ALA A 15 -15.67 -0.39 -6.04
CA ALA A 15 -16.62 0.61 -5.57
C ALA A 15 -17.63 -0.04 -4.64
N LEU A 16 -17.88 0.62 -3.51
CA LEU A 16 -18.88 0.22 -2.53
C LEU A 16 -19.88 1.33 -2.32
N VAL A 17 -21.14 0.97 -2.18
CA VAL A 17 -22.19 1.84 -1.67
C VAL A 17 -22.36 1.54 -0.20
N VAL A 18 -21.95 2.48 0.65
CA VAL A 18 -21.94 2.32 2.10
C VAL A 18 -23.13 3.07 2.71
N GLY A 19 -24.03 2.35 3.34
CA GLY A 19 -25.21 2.86 4.03
C GLY A 19 -24.92 3.48 5.40
N PRO A 20 -25.92 4.06 6.07
CA PRO A 20 -25.75 4.80 7.33
C PRO A 20 -25.13 3.99 8.47
N GLY A 21 -25.36 2.68 8.51
CA GLY A 21 -24.80 1.74 9.51
C GLY A 21 -23.46 1.14 9.15
N ASN A 22 -22.76 1.67 8.15
CA ASN A 22 -21.60 1.05 7.52
C ASN A 22 -21.89 -0.26 6.79
N ASP A 23 -23.17 -0.55 6.51
CA ASP A 23 -23.58 -1.69 5.73
C ASP A 23 -23.20 -1.49 4.26
N VAL A 24 -22.67 -2.54 3.64
CA VAL A 24 -22.40 -2.54 2.19
C VAL A 24 -23.71 -2.84 1.46
N LEU A 25 -24.33 -1.82 0.89
CA LEU A 25 -25.61 -1.91 0.17
C LEU A 25 -25.44 -2.45 -1.24
N GLY A 26 -24.27 -2.27 -1.84
CA GLY A 26 -23.90 -2.76 -3.16
C GLY A 26 -22.42 -2.59 -3.40
N SER A 27 -21.88 -3.40 -4.30
CA SER A 27 -20.46 -3.35 -4.66
C SER A 27 -20.26 -3.72 -6.12
N ALA A 28 -19.13 -3.28 -6.67
CA ALA A 28 -18.65 -3.70 -7.97
C ALA A 28 -17.11 -3.65 -8.00
N GLU A 29 -16.54 -4.47 -8.86
CA GLU A 29 -15.11 -4.49 -9.13
C GLU A 29 -14.90 -4.51 -10.65
N VAL A 30 -14.05 -3.61 -11.15
CA VAL A 30 -13.68 -3.50 -12.56
C VAL A 30 -12.18 -3.69 -12.69
N PRO A 31 -11.70 -4.70 -13.41
CA PRO A 31 -10.28 -4.91 -13.62
C PRO A 31 -9.59 -3.72 -14.31
N VAL A 32 -8.33 -3.52 -13.98
CA VAL A 32 -7.42 -2.55 -14.61
C VAL A 32 -6.18 -3.29 -15.08
N ALA A 33 -5.74 -3.02 -16.30
CA ALA A 33 -4.54 -3.61 -16.84
C ALA A 33 -3.30 -2.77 -16.51
N THR A 34 -2.24 -3.45 -16.11
CA THR A 34 -0.88 -2.89 -16.08
C THR A 34 -0.03 -3.58 -17.13
N HIS A 35 0.88 -2.83 -17.76
CA HIS A 35 1.71 -3.30 -18.84
C HIS A 35 3.18 -3.19 -18.45
N VAL A 36 3.91 -4.30 -18.55
CA VAL A 36 5.37 -4.31 -18.37
C VAL A 36 6.00 -3.74 -19.66
N VAL A 37 6.88 -2.76 -19.50
CA VAL A 37 7.58 -2.07 -20.59
C VAL A 37 9.07 -2.23 -20.40
N GLY A 38 9.70 -2.98 -21.30
CA GLY A 38 11.12 -3.32 -21.18
C GLY A 38 11.39 -4.16 -19.92
N ARG A 39 12.54 -3.90 -19.28
CA ARG A 39 12.97 -4.64 -18.08
C ARG A 39 12.38 -4.07 -16.79
N ASP A 40 12.30 -2.76 -16.69
CA ASP A 40 12.11 -2.03 -15.43
C ASP A 40 10.84 -1.16 -15.43
N GLY A 41 10.12 -1.10 -16.56
CA GLY A 41 8.94 -0.27 -16.73
C GLY A 41 7.64 -0.98 -16.39
N VAL A 42 6.73 -0.29 -15.69
CA VAL A 42 5.35 -0.72 -15.47
C VAL A 42 4.41 0.47 -15.66
N GLU A 43 3.48 0.35 -16.59
CA GLU A 43 2.57 1.42 -17.00
C GLU A 43 1.11 0.99 -16.92
N ALA A 44 0.23 1.97 -16.69
CA ALA A 44 -1.22 1.83 -16.88
C ALA A 44 -1.74 2.89 -17.85
N ASP A 45 -2.88 2.62 -18.47
CA ASP A 45 -3.58 3.62 -19.28
C ASP A 45 -4.42 4.54 -18.39
N PRO A 46 -4.18 5.86 -18.36
CA PRO A 46 -4.97 6.76 -17.54
C PRO A 46 -6.47 6.73 -17.89
N GLU A 47 -6.82 6.63 -19.17
CA GLU A 47 -8.24 6.58 -19.55
C GLU A 47 -8.91 5.27 -19.12
N GLU A 48 -8.18 4.12 -19.11
CA GLU A 48 -8.69 2.87 -18.52
C GLU A 48 -8.91 3.03 -17.01
N LEU A 49 -7.98 3.67 -16.29
CA LEU A 49 -8.16 4.00 -14.87
C LEU A 49 -9.43 4.81 -14.65
N TRP A 50 -9.64 5.86 -15.44
CA TRP A 50 -10.83 6.70 -15.35
C TRP A 50 -12.12 5.93 -15.68
N GLN A 51 -12.11 5.13 -16.75
CA GLN A 51 -13.29 4.34 -17.14
C GLN A 51 -13.60 3.28 -16.09
N SER A 52 -12.60 2.66 -15.45
CA SER A 52 -12.82 1.70 -14.36
C SER A 52 -13.49 2.36 -13.15
N VAL A 53 -13.06 3.58 -12.78
CA VAL A 53 -13.69 4.38 -11.70
C VAL A 53 -15.17 4.64 -12.01
N ARG A 54 -15.47 5.09 -13.23
CA ARG A 54 -16.84 5.35 -13.65
C ARG A 54 -17.70 4.09 -13.69
N ALA A 55 -17.15 3.02 -14.25
CA ALA A 55 -17.89 1.77 -14.41
C ALA A 55 -18.15 1.11 -13.05
N ALA A 56 -17.15 1.00 -12.19
CA ALA A 56 -17.31 0.43 -10.85
C ALA A 56 -18.34 1.23 -10.02
N GLY A 57 -18.22 2.55 -10.00
CA GLY A 57 -19.17 3.41 -9.28
C GLY A 57 -20.61 3.26 -9.77
N LYS A 58 -20.84 3.27 -11.09
CA LYS A 58 -22.18 3.07 -11.67
C LYS A 58 -22.74 1.68 -11.38
N GLN A 59 -21.94 0.62 -11.51
CA GLN A 59 -22.35 -0.75 -11.23
C GLN A 59 -22.70 -0.95 -9.75
N ALA A 60 -21.88 -0.42 -8.84
CA ALA A 60 -22.15 -0.49 -7.40
C ALA A 60 -23.47 0.21 -7.03
N LEU A 61 -23.73 1.42 -7.56
CA LEU A 61 -24.97 2.14 -7.34
C LEU A 61 -26.19 1.41 -7.91
N ALA A 62 -26.05 0.83 -9.10
CA ALA A 62 -27.10 0.00 -9.71
C ALA A 62 -27.42 -1.23 -8.88
N SER A 63 -26.39 -1.92 -8.37
CA SER A 63 -26.52 -3.06 -7.45
C SER A 63 -27.23 -2.68 -6.15
N ALA A 64 -26.86 -1.53 -5.56
CA ALA A 64 -27.48 -1.01 -4.35
C ALA A 64 -28.88 -0.44 -4.57
N ARG A 65 -29.28 -0.13 -5.82
CA ARG A 65 -30.47 0.67 -6.16
C ARG A 65 -30.55 1.97 -5.36
N ALA A 66 -29.41 2.63 -5.20
CA ALA A 66 -29.28 3.81 -4.37
C ALA A 66 -28.66 4.99 -5.16
N THR A 67 -28.92 6.20 -4.65
CA THR A 67 -28.25 7.42 -5.11
C THR A 67 -27.29 7.87 -4.00
N PRO A 68 -26.03 8.22 -4.29
CA PRO A 68 -25.09 8.61 -3.28
C PRO A 68 -25.36 10.03 -2.78
N ASP A 69 -25.09 10.27 -1.50
CA ASP A 69 -25.05 11.60 -0.89
C ASP A 69 -23.66 12.22 -0.98
N ALA A 70 -22.63 11.38 -1.12
CA ALA A 70 -21.23 11.77 -1.30
C ALA A 70 -20.46 10.72 -2.10
N VAL A 71 -19.32 11.12 -2.70
CA VAL A 71 -18.34 10.25 -3.33
C VAL A 71 -17.03 10.38 -2.57
N ALA A 72 -16.44 9.24 -2.18
CA ALA A 72 -15.13 9.17 -1.55
C ALA A 72 -14.13 8.45 -2.48
N LEU A 73 -12.84 8.82 -2.41
CA LEU A 73 -11.80 8.27 -3.26
C LEU A 73 -10.60 7.80 -2.43
N ALA A 74 -10.30 6.52 -2.52
CA ALA A 74 -8.98 5.99 -2.24
C ALA A 74 -8.26 5.70 -3.56
N ASN A 75 -6.95 5.86 -3.56
CA ASN A 75 -6.11 5.62 -4.75
C ASN A 75 -4.88 4.82 -4.40
N GLN A 76 -4.38 4.06 -5.37
CA GLN A 76 -3.05 3.49 -5.29
C GLN A 76 -2.01 4.60 -5.12
N GLY A 77 -1.09 4.44 -4.18
CA GLY A 77 -0.02 5.41 -3.93
C GLY A 77 1.03 5.43 -5.05
N GLU A 78 1.88 6.43 -5.05
CA GLU A 78 3.14 6.59 -5.79
C GLU A 78 3.05 6.46 -7.33
N THR A 79 1.88 6.22 -7.88
CA THR A 79 1.61 6.18 -9.32
C THR A 79 1.42 7.60 -9.85
N VAL A 80 2.14 7.97 -10.90
CA VAL A 80 2.21 9.34 -11.41
C VAL A 80 1.91 9.43 -12.90
N LEU A 81 1.41 10.57 -13.36
CA LEU A 81 1.25 10.88 -14.79
C LEU A 81 1.45 12.36 -15.09
N ALA A 82 1.83 12.67 -16.34
CA ALA A 82 1.78 14.02 -16.88
C ALA A 82 0.43 14.26 -17.55
N TRP A 83 -0.18 15.44 -17.35
CA TRP A 83 -1.48 15.78 -17.91
C TRP A 83 -1.69 17.29 -18.06
N ASP A 84 -2.57 17.66 -18.94
CA ASP A 84 -2.96 19.04 -19.20
C ASP A 84 -4.02 19.47 -18.18
N GLN A 85 -3.66 20.39 -17.29
CA GLN A 85 -4.54 20.82 -16.20
C GLN A 85 -5.81 21.54 -16.69
N ALA A 86 -5.78 22.19 -17.85
CA ALA A 86 -6.95 22.92 -18.36
C ALA A 86 -8.00 21.95 -18.93
N THR A 87 -7.57 20.85 -19.55
CA THR A 87 -8.43 19.91 -20.26
C THR A 87 -8.63 18.58 -19.56
N GLY A 88 -7.78 18.23 -18.61
CA GLY A 88 -7.73 16.90 -17.98
C GLY A 88 -7.13 15.81 -18.89
N ARG A 89 -6.61 16.17 -20.08
CA ARG A 89 -6.07 15.20 -21.04
C ARG A 89 -4.72 14.67 -20.57
N PRO A 90 -4.54 13.32 -20.48
CA PRO A 90 -3.23 12.73 -20.21
C PRO A 90 -2.20 13.10 -21.31
N LEU A 91 -0.98 13.39 -20.90
CA LEU A 91 0.18 13.66 -21.75
C LEU A 91 1.20 12.52 -21.67
N SER A 92 1.00 11.57 -20.77
CA SER A 92 1.79 10.37 -20.63
C SER A 92 0.93 9.17 -20.24
N ARG A 93 1.50 7.97 -20.31
CA ARG A 93 1.00 6.82 -19.55
C ARG A 93 1.16 7.10 -18.06
N ALA A 94 0.39 6.42 -17.21
CA ALA A 94 0.61 6.43 -15.78
C ALA A 94 1.77 5.50 -15.44
N ILE A 95 2.80 6.02 -14.78
CA ILE A 95 3.94 5.25 -14.29
C ILE A 95 3.54 4.67 -12.94
N VAL A 96 3.40 3.35 -12.87
CA VAL A 96 2.91 2.63 -11.69
C VAL A 96 3.99 2.59 -10.60
N TRP A 97 3.58 2.47 -9.34
CA TRP A 97 4.49 2.42 -8.18
C TRP A 97 5.59 1.35 -8.27
N GLN A 98 5.35 0.25 -9.02
CA GLN A 98 6.31 -0.84 -9.26
C GLN A 98 7.40 -0.51 -10.30
N ASP A 99 7.28 0.63 -10.98
CA ASP A 99 8.20 1.04 -12.05
C ASP A 99 9.55 1.47 -11.49
N ASN A 100 10.64 0.90 -12.01
CA ASN A 100 12.00 1.16 -11.57
C ASN A 100 12.82 2.01 -12.56
N ARG A 101 12.23 2.52 -13.66
CA ARG A 101 12.96 3.33 -14.67
C ARG A 101 13.60 4.59 -14.11
N SER A 102 13.07 5.10 -12.98
CA SER A 102 13.61 6.26 -12.28
C SER A 102 14.79 5.96 -11.34
N ALA A 103 15.29 4.72 -11.30
CA ALA A 103 16.44 4.35 -10.46
C ALA A 103 17.69 5.20 -10.75
N ALA A 104 17.92 5.61 -12.01
CA ALA A 104 19.01 6.51 -12.37
C ALA A 104 18.89 7.91 -11.73
N VAL A 105 17.66 8.41 -11.50
CA VAL A 105 17.40 9.66 -10.77
C VAL A 105 17.83 9.50 -9.31
N CYS A 106 17.44 8.40 -8.67
CA CYS A 106 17.85 8.09 -7.30
C CYS A 106 19.36 7.94 -7.18
N ALA A 107 20.01 7.22 -8.10
CA ALA A 107 21.47 7.05 -8.11
C ALA A 107 22.19 8.41 -8.23
N ARG A 108 21.74 9.30 -9.10
CA ARG A 108 22.30 10.66 -9.28
C ARG A 108 22.18 11.50 -8.01
N LEU A 109 21.01 11.50 -7.36
CA LEU A 109 20.78 12.22 -6.12
C LEU A 109 21.55 11.62 -4.95
N GLY A 110 21.66 10.29 -4.88
CA GLY A 110 22.46 9.58 -3.88
C GLY A 110 23.96 9.94 -4.01
N ALA A 111 24.49 9.94 -5.25
CA ALA A 111 25.88 10.35 -5.53
C ALA A 111 26.13 11.83 -5.17
N ALA A 112 25.11 12.68 -5.24
CA ALA A 112 25.16 14.08 -4.80
C ALA A 112 25.02 14.26 -3.28
N GLY A 113 24.84 13.16 -2.51
CA GLY A 113 24.71 13.18 -1.05
C GLY A 113 23.32 13.59 -0.53
N ALA A 114 22.28 13.62 -1.38
CA ALA A 114 20.95 14.10 -1.01
C ALA A 114 20.11 13.08 -0.21
N ALA A 115 20.51 11.81 -0.13
CA ALA A 115 19.68 10.76 0.44
C ALA A 115 19.28 11.00 1.91
N GLU A 116 20.24 11.40 2.75
CA GLU A 116 19.98 11.66 4.18
C GLU A 116 19.15 12.93 4.38
N GLU A 117 19.40 13.99 3.59
CA GLU A 117 18.61 15.21 3.62
C GLU A 117 17.15 14.93 3.23
N LEU A 118 16.92 14.16 2.16
CA LEU A 118 15.57 13.77 1.74
C LEU A 118 14.87 12.94 2.81
N ARG A 119 15.57 11.98 3.42
CA ARG A 119 15.02 11.17 4.51
C ARG A 119 14.66 12.03 5.73
N ALA A 120 15.50 12.99 6.09
CA ALA A 120 15.23 13.91 7.18
C ALA A 120 14.01 14.80 6.91
N LEU A 121 13.85 15.30 5.69
CA LEU A 121 12.72 16.15 5.28
C LEU A 121 11.42 15.35 5.17
N THR A 122 11.45 14.22 4.45
CA THR A 122 10.24 13.56 3.97
C THR A 122 9.87 12.30 4.75
N GLY A 123 10.79 11.75 5.56
CA GLY A 123 10.61 10.46 6.25
C GLY A 123 10.81 9.24 5.34
N LEU A 124 11.15 9.43 4.05
CA LEU A 124 11.24 8.37 3.06
C LEU A 124 12.69 8.12 2.65
N PRO A 125 13.10 6.86 2.47
CA PRO A 125 14.39 6.55 1.84
C PRO A 125 14.37 6.94 0.36
N LEU A 126 15.54 7.27 -0.20
CA LEU A 126 15.67 7.60 -1.62
C LEU A 126 15.56 6.32 -2.47
N ASP A 127 14.38 6.09 -3.04
CA ASP A 127 14.06 4.87 -3.80
C ASP A 127 13.10 5.19 -4.96
N PRO A 128 13.23 4.53 -6.14
CA PRO A 128 12.35 4.70 -7.27
C PRO A 128 10.88 4.31 -7.00
N TYR A 129 10.60 3.59 -5.93
CA TYR A 129 9.25 3.27 -5.47
C TYR A 129 8.39 4.53 -5.31
N PHE A 130 8.94 5.62 -4.77
CA PHE A 130 8.22 6.86 -4.48
C PHE A 130 7.94 7.71 -5.73
N ALA A 131 7.05 8.72 -5.59
CA ALA A 131 6.55 9.47 -6.74
C ALA A 131 7.58 10.41 -7.39
N ALA A 132 8.35 11.18 -6.59
CA ALA A 132 9.22 12.23 -7.12
C ALA A 132 10.27 11.75 -8.12
N PRO A 133 10.99 10.62 -7.90
CA PRO A 133 11.89 10.08 -8.93
C PRO A 133 11.18 9.82 -10.26
N LYS A 134 9.96 9.26 -10.24
CA LYS A 134 9.15 9.00 -11.44
C LYS A 134 8.65 10.29 -12.10
N MET A 135 8.29 11.30 -11.31
CA MET A 135 7.92 12.64 -11.82
C MET A 135 9.09 13.29 -12.55
N THR A 136 10.30 13.24 -11.97
CA THR A 136 11.53 13.73 -12.60
C THR A 136 11.80 12.98 -13.89
N TRP A 137 11.69 11.64 -13.87
CA TRP A 137 11.89 10.80 -15.05
C TRP A 137 10.92 11.16 -16.19
N LEU A 138 9.63 11.40 -15.88
CA LEU A 138 8.64 11.86 -16.87
C LEU A 138 9.03 13.18 -17.50
N ARG A 139 9.50 14.15 -16.69
CA ARG A 139 9.95 15.45 -17.17
C ARG A 139 11.20 15.39 -18.05
N GLU A 140 12.10 14.46 -17.76
CA GLU A 140 13.34 14.28 -18.51
C GLU A 140 13.12 13.49 -19.81
N ASN A 141 12.21 12.50 -19.83
CA ASN A 141 12.14 11.50 -20.90
C ASN A 141 10.85 11.53 -21.72
N VAL A 142 9.75 12.12 -21.23
CA VAL A 142 8.45 12.04 -21.90
C VAL A 142 7.93 13.42 -22.32
N THR A 143 7.73 14.33 -21.38
CA THR A 143 7.18 15.66 -21.68
C THR A 143 7.51 16.69 -20.60
N ARG A 144 7.68 17.94 -21.02
CA ARG A 144 7.78 19.10 -20.15
C ARG A 144 6.47 19.88 -20.06
N ASP A 145 5.48 19.54 -20.88
CA ASP A 145 4.18 20.19 -20.91
C ASP A 145 3.28 19.72 -19.77
N GLY A 146 2.29 20.54 -19.44
CA GLY A 146 1.28 20.25 -18.43
C GLY A 146 1.86 20.13 -16.99
N VAL A 147 1.12 19.48 -16.14
CA VAL A 147 1.51 19.17 -14.75
C VAL A 147 1.84 17.68 -14.59
N VAL A 148 2.68 17.34 -13.62
CA VAL A 148 2.92 15.94 -13.23
C VAL A 148 2.47 15.78 -11.79
N THR A 149 1.53 14.87 -11.55
CA THR A 149 0.97 14.61 -10.22
C THR A 149 0.79 13.12 -9.99
N THR A 150 0.46 12.74 -8.78
CA THR A 150 -0.10 11.42 -8.47
C THR A 150 -1.49 11.27 -9.10
N THR A 151 -1.92 10.03 -9.30
CA THR A 151 -3.17 9.70 -10.01
C THR A 151 -4.43 10.22 -9.32
N ASP A 152 -4.43 10.35 -7.98
CA ASP A 152 -5.53 10.90 -7.20
C ASP A 152 -5.90 12.32 -7.65
N THR A 153 -4.90 13.21 -7.78
CA THR A 153 -5.11 14.60 -8.23
C THR A 153 -5.79 14.64 -9.60
N TRP A 154 -5.34 13.81 -10.53
CA TRP A 154 -5.94 13.71 -11.86
C TRP A 154 -7.37 13.13 -11.82
N LEU A 155 -7.60 12.08 -11.02
CA LEU A 155 -8.93 11.49 -10.85
C LEU A 155 -9.90 12.48 -10.18
N LEU A 156 -9.43 13.23 -9.18
CA LEU A 156 -10.21 14.30 -8.55
C LEU A 156 -10.59 15.38 -9.57
N HIS A 157 -9.65 15.81 -10.42
CA HIS A 157 -9.94 16.73 -11.52
C HIS A 157 -11.00 16.16 -12.48
N ARG A 158 -10.91 14.88 -12.86
CA ARG A 158 -11.90 14.20 -13.73
C ARG A 158 -13.27 14.05 -13.05
N LEU A 159 -13.33 14.03 -11.74
CA LEU A 159 -14.57 14.08 -10.95
C LEU A 159 -15.15 15.50 -10.84
N GLY A 160 -14.45 16.53 -11.26
CA GLY A 160 -14.87 17.94 -11.15
C GLY A 160 -14.45 18.61 -9.84
N ALA A 161 -13.53 17.97 -9.08
CA ALA A 161 -12.99 18.52 -7.86
C ALA A 161 -11.88 19.56 -8.11
N ARG A 162 -11.45 20.23 -7.04
CA ARG A 162 -10.35 21.20 -7.07
C ARG A 162 -9.01 20.49 -7.36
N TYR A 163 -7.99 21.27 -7.74
CA TYR A 163 -6.62 20.79 -7.94
C TYR A 163 -5.94 20.55 -6.58
N VAL A 164 -6.21 19.39 -5.99
CA VAL A 164 -5.74 19.01 -4.66
C VAL A 164 -5.30 17.54 -4.63
N THR A 165 -4.46 17.21 -3.66
CA THR A 165 -4.17 15.85 -3.17
C THR A 165 -4.37 15.82 -1.66
N ASP A 166 -4.54 14.66 -1.03
CA ASP A 166 -4.57 14.57 0.41
C ASP A 166 -3.17 14.47 1.05
N ALA A 167 -3.09 14.78 2.36
CA ALA A 167 -1.82 14.79 3.07
C ALA A 167 -1.14 13.41 3.15
N ALA A 168 -1.92 12.31 3.19
CA ALA A 168 -1.38 10.96 3.23
C ALA A 168 -0.75 10.61 1.87
N THR A 169 -1.46 10.84 0.75
CA THR A 169 -0.92 10.66 -0.61
C THR A 169 0.29 11.56 -0.84
N ALA A 170 0.21 12.85 -0.48
CA ALA A 170 1.31 13.80 -0.62
C ALA A 170 2.57 13.34 0.12
N SER A 171 2.43 12.73 1.31
CA SER A 171 3.57 12.22 2.08
C SER A 171 4.29 11.04 1.42
N ARG A 172 3.67 10.38 0.43
CA ARG A 172 4.28 9.29 -0.35
C ARG A 172 5.07 9.78 -1.57
N THR A 173 5.13 11.09 -1.76
CA THR A 173 5.76 11.66 -2.97
C THR A 173 7.26 11.87 -2.87
N MET A 174 7.86 11.94 -1.69
CA MET A 174 9.20 12.49 -1.38
C MET A 174 9.31 14.01 -1.61
N LEU A 175 8.19 14.72 -1.69
CA LEU A 175 8.15 16.16 -1.88
C LEU A 175 7.52 16.91 -0.70
N LEU A 176 6.82 16.18 0.19
CA LEU A 176 6.19 16.76 1.38
C LEU A 176 7.21 16.86 2.52
N ASP A 177 7.29 18.01 3.17
CA ASP A 177 7.91 18.13 4.49
C ASP A 177 7.00 17.42 5.51
N LEU A 178 7.52 16.36 6.13
CA LEU A 178 6.70 15.49 6.98
C LEU A 178 6.24 16.18 8.27
N ASP A 179 7.03 17.13 8.81
CA ASP A 179 6.66 17.86 10.03
C ASP A 179 5.66 18.98 9.73
N ALA A 180 5.91 19.75 8.66
CA ALA A 180 5.03 20.83 8.24
C ALA A 180 3.75 20.36 7.54
N THR A 181 3.76 19.14 7.00
CA THR A 181 2.70 18.56 6.13
C THR A 181 2.32 19.47 4.96
N THR A 182 3.32 20.11 4.36
CA THR A 182 3.24 20.95 3.17
C THR A 182 4.36 20.60 2.20
N TRP A 183 4.26 21.03 0.94
CA TRP A 183 5.34 20.82 -0.01
C TRP A 183 6.63 21.42 0.47
N SER A 184 7.73 20.66 0.44
CA SER A 184 9.07 21.11 0.79
C SER A 184 9.72 21.77 -0.43
N PRO A 185 10.00 23.10 -0.39
CA PRO A 185 10.70 23.75 -1.49
C PRO A 185 12.06 23.11 -1.78
N ARG A 186 12.74 22.64 -0.73
CA ARG A 186 14.05 22.00 -0.86
C ARG A 186 13.96 20.62 -1.52
N ALA A 187 13.00 19.79 -1.13
CA ALA A 187 12.79 18.49 -1.78
C ALA A 187 12.37 18.69 -3.25
N CYS A 188 11.49 19.65 -3.53
CA CYS A 188 11.10 19.99 -4.89
C CYS A 188 12.31 20.45 -5.74
N GLU A 189 13.19 21.29 -5.18
CA GLU A 189 14.43 21.72 -5.83
C GLU A 189 15.33 20.53 -6.20
N LEU A 190 15.55 19.61 -5.25
CA LEU A 190 16.40 18.42 -5.47
C LEU A 190 15.89 17.56 -6.64
N PHE A 191 14.57 17.41 -6.77
CA PHE A 191 13.95 16.66 -7.87
C PHE A 191 13.68 17.48 -9.13
N GLY A 192 13.99 18.79 -9.14
CA GLY A 192 13.73 19.69 -10.28
C GLY A 192 12.23 19.90 -10.55
N ILE A 193 11.40 19.86 -9.51
CA ILE A 193 9.96 20.05 -9.58
C ILE A 193 9.60 21.43 -9.05
N ASP A 194 8.79 22.18 -9.80
CA ASP A 194 8.30 23.49 -9.35
C ASP A 194 7.23 23.32 -8.27
N PRO A 195 7.45 23.76 -7.03
CA PRO A 195 6.47 23.66 -5.96
C PRO A 195 5.17 24.43 -6.27
N ALA A 196 5.23 25.47 -7.09
CA ALA A 196 4.04 26.24 -7.50
C ALA A 196 3.13 25.46 -8.46
N ALA A 197 3.67 24.46 -9.14
CA ALA A 197 2.90 23.56 -10.02
C ALA A 197 2.27 22.36 -9.27
N MET A 198 2.56 22.20 -7.97
CA MET A 198 2.02 21.11 -7.18
C MET A 198 0.58 21.41 -6.72
N PRO A 199 -0.27 20.36 -6.56
CA PRO A 199 -1.64 20.52 -6.08
C PRO A 199 -1.68 21.03 -4.63
N GLY A 200 -2.79 21.64 -4.23
CA GLY A 200 -3.00 21.97 -2.82
C GLY A 200 -3.04 20.69 -1.95
N VAL A 201 -2.43 20.72 -0.78
CA VAL A 201 -2.47 19.60 0.18
C VAL A 201 -3.69 19.74 1.08
N ALA A 202 -4.70 18.91 0.87
CA ALA A 202 -5.95 18.89 1.62
C ALA A 202 -5.89 17.93 2.84
N ASP A 203 -6.80 18.11 3.78
CA ASP A 203 -7.06 17.13 4.83
C ASP A 203 -7.77 15.91 4.25
N CYS A 204 -7.59 14.74 4.85
CA CYS A 204 -8.20 13.50 4.35
C CYS A 204 -9.73 13.51 4.48
N ASP A 205 -10.26 14.29 5.40
CA ASP A 205 -11.70 14.55 5.60
C ASP A 205 -12.18 15.85 4.93
N ALA A 206 -11.45 16.37 3.95
CA ALA A 206 -11.88 17.57 3.24
C ALA A 206 -12.97 17.27 2.21
N VAL A 207 -13.81 18.27 1.93
CA VAL A 207 -14.63 18.34 0.72
C VAL A 207 -13.77 18.89 -0.42
N ALA A 208 -13.33 18.02 -1.31
CA ALA A 208 -12.45 18.38 -2.43
C ALA A 208 -13.18 19.10 -3.58
N GLY A 209 -14.49 18.95 -3.69
CA GLY A 209 -15.31 19.56 -4.72
C GLY A 209 -16.66 18.86 -4.84
N GLU A 210 -17.28 18.94 -6.02
CA GLU A 210 -18.57 18.31 -6.30
C GLU A 210 -18.54 17.60 -7.66
N THR A 211 -19.35 16.55 -7.80
CA THR A 211 -19.43 15.77 -9.03
C THR A 211 -20.87 15.45 -9.45
N THR A 212 -21.09 15.34 -10.76
CA THR A 212 -22.33 14.83 -11.36
C THR A 212 -22.14 13.47 -12.04
N VAL A 213 -20.95 12.88 -11.98
CA VAL A 213 -20.57 11.67 -12.72
C VAL A 213 -21.43 10.46 -12.37
N PHE A 214 -21.96 10.42 -11.14
CA PHE A 214 -22.67 9.27 -10.58
C PHE A 214 -24.16 9.55 -10.34
N GLY A 215 -24.91 9.93 -11.35
CA GLY A 215 -26.37 10.04 -11.25
C GLY A 215 -26.97 11.40 -11.62
N GLY A 216 -26.18 12.32 -12.20
CA GLY A 216 -26.65 13.61 -12.70
C GLY A 216 -26.98 14.66 -11.62
N ARG A 217 -27.17 14.26 -10.35
CA ARG A 217 -27.25 15.16 -9.20
C ARG A 217 -25.82 15.53 -8.77
N GLN A 218 -25.63 16.80 -8.46
CA GLN A 218 -24.38 17.29 -7.88
C GLN A 218 -24.26 16.79 -6.44
N VAL A 219 -23.16 16.10 -6.15
CA VAL A 219 -22.85 15.56 -4.81
C VAL A 219 -21.40 15.87 -4.45
N PRO A 220 -21.09 16.09 -3.17
CA PRO A 220 -19.72 16.37 -2.74
C PRO A 220 -18.78 15.18 -3.02
N VAL A 221 -17.55 15.50 -3.44
CA VAL A 221 -16.40 14.60 -3.42
C VAL A 221 -15.68 14.87 -2.12
N ALA A 222 -15.73 13.94 -1.20
CA ALA A 222 -15.23 14.10 0.15
C ALA A 222 -14.67 12.79 0.71
N GLY A 223 -13.66 12.88 1.57
CA GLY A 223 -12.94 11.69 2.05
C GLY A 223 -11.98 11.18 0.97
N ILE A 224 -10.73 11.61 1.05
CA ILE A 224 -9.67 11.27 0.10
C ILE A 224 -8.45 10.79 0.86
N ALA A 225 -7.88 9.66 0.45
CA ALA A 225 -6.67 9.13 1.05
C ALA A 225 -6.00 8.09 0.14
N VAL A 226 -4.69 7.89 0.30
CA VAL A 226 -4.00 6.75 -0.30
C VAL A 226 -4.52 5.43 0.31
N ASP A 227 -4.59 4.38 -0.48
CA ASP A 227 -5.26 3.11 -0.17
C ASP A 227 -4.81 2.45 1.15
N GLN A 228 -3.50 2.41 1.42
CA GLN A 228 -2.96 1.75 2.59
C GLN A 228 -3.31 2.49 3.90
N GLN A 229 -3.26 3.82 3.89
CA GLN A 229 -3.66 4.66 5.01
C GLN A 229 -5.17 4.68 5.18
N ALA A 230 -5.93 4.68 4.08
CA ALA A 230 -7.38 4.49 4.13
C ALA A 230 -7.75 3.15 4.80
N ALA A 231 -7.05 2.06 4.46
CA ALA A 231 -7.25 0.76 5.10
C ALA A 231 -6.86 0.77 6.59
N LEU A 232 -5.75 1.45 6.95
CA LEU A 232 -5.34 1.63 8.36
C LEU A 232 -6.44 2.33 9.16
N PHE A 233 -7.00 3.42 8.60
CA PHE A 233 -8.12 4.15 9.18
C PHE A 233 -9.38 3.29 9.27
N GLY A 234 -9.72 2.57 8.19
CA GLY A 234 -10.90 1.71 8.10
C GLY A 234 -10.85 0.47 9.00
N GLN A 235 -9.66 -0.01 9.34
CA GLN A 235 -9.48 -1.07 10.34
C GLN A 235 -9.49 -0.55 11.79
N GLY A 236 -9.68 0.75 12.01
CA GLY A 236 -9.70 1.35 13.34
C GLY A 236 -8.33 1.37 14.03
N CYS A 237 -7.23 1.29 13.28
CA CYS A 237 -5.88 1.40 13.81
C CYS A 237 -5.52 2.86 14.14
N ARG A 238 -6.11 3.42 15.20
CA ARG A 238 -6.05 4.85 15.55
C ARG A 238 -5.06 5.17 16.65
N ALA A 239 -4.83 4.24 17.56
CA ALA A 239 -3.93 4.44 18.68
C ALA A 239 -2.47 4.17 18.28
N ARG A 240 -1.52 4.83 18.97
CA ARG A 240 -0.10 4.55 18.81
C ARG A 240 0.19 3.07 19.05
N GLY A 241 0.82 2.41 18.10
CA GLY A 241 1.16 0.98 18.14
C GLY A 241 0.11 0.08 17.49
N ASP A 242 -1.05 0.60 17.10
CA ASP A 242 -2.00 -0.18 16.29
C ASP A 242 -1.37 -0.49 14.92
N ALA A 243 -1.45 -1.75 14.54
CA ALA A 243 -0.80 -2.28 13.35
C ALA A 243 -1.78 -3.02 12.44
N LYS A 244 -1.63 -2.83 11.13
CA LYS A 244 -2.31 -3.66 10.13
C LYS A 244 -1.31 -4.16 9.10
N CYS A 245 -1.60 -5.35 8.54
CA CYS A 245 -0.91 -5.86 7.36
C CYS A 245 -1.92 -6.30 6.31
N THR A 246 -1.82 -5.71 5.11
CA THR A 246 -2.61 -6.14 3.96
C THR A 246 -1.82 -7.15 3.14
N TYR A 247 -2.33 -8.37 3.04
CA TYR A 247 -1.73 -9.47 2.27
C TYR A 247 -2.40 -9.57 0.89
N GLY A 248 -1.90 -8.79 -0.05
CA GLY A 248 -2.31 -8.77 -1.46
C GLY A 248 -1.27 -9.38 -2.39
N THR A 249 -0.98 -8.73 -3.52
CA THR A 249 0.12 -9.08 -4.43
C THR A 249 1.46 -9.03 -3.70
N GLY A 250 1.69 -7.99 -2.91
CA GLY A 250 2.70 -7.88 -1.87
C GLY A 250 2.08 -7.94 -0.47
N ALA A 251 2.88 -7.70 0.57
CA ALA A 251 2.39 -7.50 1.93
C ALA A 251 2.83 -6.12 2.42
N PHE A 252 1.89 -5.38 3.04
CA PHE A 252 2.09 -3.98 3.45
C PHE A 252 1.75 -3.83 4.92
N LEU A 253 2.79 -3.70 5.75
CA LEU A 253 2.67 -3.44 7.18
C LEU A 253 2.64 -1.94 7.42
N LEU A 254 1.60 -1.45 8.10
CA LEU A 254 1.53 -0.08 8.60
C LEU A 254 1.28 -0.09 10.10
N VAL A 255 1.97 0.82 10.80
CA VAL A 255 1.83 0.97 12.26
C VAL A 255 1.67 2.44 12.62
N THR A 256 0.60 2.78 13.30
CA THR A 256 0.32 4.16 13.74
C THR A 256 1.32 4.59 14.81
N THR A 257 1.95 5.75 14.64
CA THR A 257 2.92 6.33 15.59
C THR A 257 2.34 7.45 16.45
N GLY A 258 1.05 7.78 16.25
CA GLY A 258 0.40 8.91 16.88
C GLY A 258 0.72 10.23 16.18
N THR A 259 0.82 11.32 16.93
CA THR A 259 1.02 12.69 16.40
C THR A 259 2.49 13.10 16.27
N SER A 260 3.43 12.20 16.50
CA SER A 260 4.86 12.46 16.33
C SER A 260 5.32 11.93 14.98
N ALA A 261 5.83 12.81 14.13
CA ALA A 261 6.39 12.45 12.83
C ALA A 261 7.69 11.64 13.01
N PRO A 262 7.69 10.33 12.69
CA PRO A 262 8.87 9.51 12.91
C PRO A 262 9.91 9.73 11.80
N ARG A 263 11.16 9.39 12.12
CA ARG A 263 12.24 9.17 11.14
C ARG A 263 12.82 7.80 11.44
N SER A 264 12.57 6.85 10.55
CA SER A 264 13.04 5.49 10.76
C SER A 264 14.56 5.42 10.70
N THR A 265 15.16 4.76 11.69
CA THR A 265 16.58 4.37 11.69
C THR A 265 16.76 2.89 11.34
N ALA A 266 15.65 2.15 11.30
CA ALA A 266 15.61 0.71 11.02
C ALA A 266 15.22 0.38 9.57
N GLY A 267 15.20 1.39 8.66
CA GLY A 267 14.95 1.17 7.23
C GLY A 267 13.48 1.16 6.81
N LEU A 268 12.56 1.64 7.65
CA LEU A 268 11.16 1.78 7.29
C LEU A 268 10.89 3.14 6.60
N SER A 269 9.76 3.26 5.93
CA SER A 269 9.21 4.53 5.49
C SER A 269 8.36 5.15 6.60
N ALA A 270 8.36 6.49 6.65
CA ALA A 270 7.48 7.25 7.52
C ALA A 270 6.57 8.14 6.68
N SER A 271 5.29 8.21 7.02
CA SER A 271 4.32 8.99 6.25
C SER A 271 3.20 9.53 7.15
N VAL A 272 2.41 10.46 6.61
CA VAL A 272 1.16 10.86 7.23
C VAL A 272 0.18 9.70 7.13
N ALA A 273 -0.34 9.26 8.26
CA ALA A 273 -1.41 8.25 8.28
C ALA A 273 -2.74 8.90 7.87
N TRP A 274 -3.07 10.05 8.43
CA TRP A 274 -4.14 10.96 8.04
C TRP A 274 -3.92 12.34 8.66
N ARG A 275 -4.42 13.36 8.01
CA ARG A 275 -4.59 14.69 8.58
C ARG A 275 -6.07 15.02 8.49
N LEU A 276 -6.68 15.29 9.66
CA LEU A 276 -8.10 15.63 9.78
C LEU A 276 -8.26 17.10 10.14
N SER A 277 -9.31 17.72 9.61
CA SER A 277 -9.64 19.13 9.83
C SER A 277 -9.70 19.47 11.33
N GLY A 278 -8.97 20.51 11.71
CA GLY A 278 -8.91 20.96 13.11
C GLY A 278 -8.12 20.07 14.06
N SER A 279 -7.44 19.02 13.58
CA SER A 279 -6.65 18.11 14.40
C SER A 279 -5.16 18.13 14.01
N GLN A 280 -4.31 17.65 14.91
CA GLN A 280 -2.91 17.39 14.57
C GLN A 280 -2.83 16.19 13.62
N PRO A 281 -1.88 16.18 12.65
CA PRO A 281 -1.63 15.02 11.81
C PRO A 281 -1.31 13.78 12.64
N ALA A 282 -1.82 12.64 12.21
CA ALA A 282 -1.36 11.34 12.68
C ALA A 282 -0.38 10.76 11.66
N TYR A 283 0.61 10.03 12.15
CA TYR A 283 1.69 9.45 11.35
C TYR A 283 1.72 7.94 11.47
N CYS A 284 2.36 7.29 10.51
CA CYS A 284 2.65 5.87 10.55
C CYS A 284 4.07 5.57 10.06
N LEU A 285 4.58 4.44 10.52
CA LEU A 285 5.68 3.73 9.89
C LEU A 285 5.11 2.67 8.97
N ASP A 286 5.71 2.49 7.82
CA ASP A 286 5.31 1.45 6.89
C ASP A 286 6.51 0.70 6.30
N GLY A 287 6.26 -0.55 5.95
CA GLY A 287 7.19 -1.39 5.23
C GLY A 287 6.45 -2.36 4.32
N GLN A 288 7.06 -2.66 3.18
CA GLN A 288 6.48 -3.50 2.16
C GLN A 288 7.36 -4.71 1.82
N VAL A 289 6.70 -5.84 1.66
CA VAL A 289 7.23 -7.06 1.04
C VAL A 289 6.67 -7.11 -0.38
N TYR A 290 7.50 -6.96 -1.39
CA TYR A 290 7.04 -6.83 -2.78
C TYR A 290 6.33 -8.08 -3.32
N THR A 291 6.68 -9.25 -2.80
CA THR A 291 6.15 -10.53 -3.29
C THR A 291 5.52 -11.36 -2.17
N ALA A 292 4.19 -11.35 -2.11
CA ALA A 292 3.37 -12.21 -1.25
C ALA A 292 2.45 -13.08 -2.13
N GLY A 293 1.30 -12.58 -2.58
CA GLY A 293 0.44 -13.30 -3.50
C GLY A 293 1.10 -13.58 -4.86
N SER A 294 2.01 -12.71 -5.29
CA SER A 294 2.83 -12.99 -6.47
C SER A 294 3.78 -14.20 -6.30
N ALA A 295 4.27 -14.47 -5.08
CA ALA A 295 5.05 -15.66 -4.81
C ALA A 295 4.20 -16.95 -4.95
N LEU A 296 2.91 -16.90 -4.59
CA LEU A 296 2.01 -18.04 -4.82
C LEU A 296 1.72 -18.25 -6.31
N ARG A 297 1.52 -17.17 -7.08
CA ARG A 297 1.40 -17.27 -8.54
C ARG A 297 2.68 -17.85 -9.18
N TRP A 298 3.85 -17.46 -8.66
CA TRP A 298 5.10 -18.06 -9.08
C TRP A 298 5.16 -19.56 -8.77
N LEU A 299 4.75 -20.02 -7.58
CA LEU A 299 4.65 -21.44 -7.27
C LEU A 299 3.75 -22.20 -8.28
N SER A 300 2.63 -21.58 -8.68
CA SER A 300 1.76 -22.16 -9.70
C SER A 300 2.44 -22.21 -11.08
N SER A 301 3.17 -21.16 -11.46
CA SER A 301 3.86 -21.11 -12.76
C SER A 301 4.98 -22.15 -12.91
N ILE A 302 5.55 -22.62 -11.78
CA ILE A 302 6.58 -23.67 -11.75
C ILE A 302 6.03 -25.06 -11.38
N GLY A 303 4.69 -25.21 -11.27
CA GLY A 303 4.03 -26.50 -11.06
C GLY A 303 4.08 -27.05 -9.62
N ILE A 304 4.38 -26.24 -8.62
CA ILE A 304 4.29 -26.63 -7.19
C ILE A 304 2.83 -26.60 -6.72
N LEU A 305 2.05 -25.59 -7.17
CA LEU A 305 0.61 -25.47 -6.97
C LEU A 305 -0.08 -25.52 -8.33
N ASP A 306 -1.27 -26.08 -8.43
CA ASP A 306 -2.09 -25.97 -9.63
C ASP A 306 -2.82 -24.60 -9.65
N ASP A 307 -3.24 -24.11 -8.46
CA ASP A 307 -3.83 -22.79 -8.24
C ASP A 307 -3.30 -22.19 -6.93
N PRO A 308 -3.04 -20.87 -6.85
CA PRO A 308 -2.66 -20.19 -5.60
C PRO A 308 -3.61 -20.47 -4.42
N ALA A 309 -4.89 -20.74 -4.65
CA ALA A 309 -5.88 -21.07 -3.63
C ALA A 309 -5.61 -22.42 -2.95
N GLU A 310 -4.84 -23.30 -3.56
CA GLU A 310 -4.50 -24.62 -3.01
C GLU A 310 -3.34 -24.60 -2.00
N LEU A 311 -2.79 -23.42 -1.71
CA LEU A 311 -1.66 -23.29 -0.78
C LEU A 311 -1.82 -24.14 0.48
N ASP A 312 -2.95 -23.98 1.20
CA ASP A 312 -3.18 -24.69 2.46
C ASP A 312 -3.31 -26.19 2.26
N ALA A 313 -4.01 -26.61 1.19
CA ALA A 313 -4.19 -28.03 0.89
C ALA A 313 -2.86 -28.74 0.65
N VAL A 314 -1.96 -28.10 -0.10
CA VAL A 314 -0.62 -28.64 -0.40
C VAL A 314 0.32 -28.49 0.82
N ALA A 315 0.35 -27.35 1.48
CA ALA A 315 1.21 -27.12 2.64
C ALA A 315 0.85 -27.98 3.85
N CYS A 316 -0.41 -28.38 4.01
CA CYS A 316 -0.87 -29.27 5.08
C CYS A 316 -0.62 -30.77 4.81
N THR A 317 -0.07 -31.16 3.66
CA THR A 317 0.38 -32.55 3.44
C THR A 317 1.58 -32.95 4.27
N VAL A 318 2.27 -31.95 4.85
CA VAL A 318 3.44 -32.11 5.70
C VAL A 318 3.24 -31.35 7.04
N PRO A 319 3.87 -31.80 8.14
CA PRO A 319 3.69 -31.17 9.46
C PRO A 319 4.37 -29.80 9.59
N ASP A 320 5.50 -29.61 8.90
CA ASP A 320 6.32 -28.39 8.92
C ASP A 320 7.05 -28.20 7.58
N SER A 321 7.91 -27.21 7.43
CA SER A 321 8.68 -26.99 6.20
C SER A 321 9.88 -27.91 6.03
N GLY A 322 10.12 -28.86 6.95
CA GLY A 322 11.24 -29.82 6.90
C GLY A 322 12.63 -29.15 6.87
N GLY A 323 12.76 -27.95 7.46
CA GLY A 323 13.96 -27.14 7.41
C GLY A 323 14.16 -26.33 6.12
N VAL A 324 13.18 -26.40 5.19
CA VAL A 324 13.22 -25.56 3.98
C VAL A 324 12.85 -24.12 4.36
N VAL A 325 13.65 -23.17 3.90
CA VAL A 325 13.46 -21.73 4.12
C VAL A 325 13.39 -21.02 2.77
N PHE A 326 12.40 -20.15 2.60
CA PHE A 326 12.22 -19.34 1.40
C PHE A 326 12.30 -17.86 1.73
N VAL A 327 13.12 -17.11 0.96
CA VAL A 327 13.17 -15.65 0.97
C VAL A 327 12.42 -15.11 -0.25
N PRO A 328 11.30 -14.39 -0.08
CA PRO A 328 10.45 -13.95 -1.18
C PRO A 328 10.98 -12.70 -1.90
N ALA A 329 12.27 -12.68 -2.29
CA ALA A 329 12.91 -11.58 -3.01
C ALA A 329 12.80 -11.74 -4.54
N LEU A 330 11.63 -12.21 -5.05
CA LEU A 330 11.43 -12.43 -6.49
C LEU A 330 11.39 -11.13 -7.33
N ALA A 331 11.17 -10.00 -6.66
CA ALA A 331 11.18 -8.65 -7.26
C ALA A 331 12.12 -7.71 -6.48
N GLY A 332 13.20 -8.25 -5.92
CA GLY A 332 14.06 -7.53 -4.99
C GLY A 332 13.49 -7.49 -3.56
N LEU A 333 14.16 -6.75 -2.69
CA LEU A 333 13.75 -6.51 -1.31
C LEU A 333 13.33 -5.04 -1.14
N GLY A 334 12.15 -4.84 -0.60
CA GLY A 334 11.67 -3.55 -0.11
C GLY A 334 12.21 -3.24 1.28
N ALA A 335 11.42 -2.53 2.10
CA ALA A 335 11.78 -2.27 3.48
C ALA A 335 12.07 -3.58 4.25
N PRO A 336 12.97 -3.56 5.20
CA PRO A 336 13.84 -2.47 5.61
C PRO A 336 15.17 -2.40 4.82
N HIS A 337 15.34 -3.22 3.79
CA HIS A 337 16.63 -3.45 3.11
C HIS A 337 16.84 -2.54 1.90
N TRP A 338 15.79 -2.28 1.11
CA TRP A 338 15.82 -1.44 -0.11
C TRP A 338 16.88 -1.91 -1.13
N GLU A 339 16.86 -3.23 -1.43
CA GLU A 339 17.81 -3.88 -2.32
C GLU A 339 17.10 -4.45 -3.56
N PRO A 340 17.01 -3.68 -4.66
CA PRO A 340 16.29 -4.09 -5.87
C PRO A 340 16.96 -5.27 -6.59
N ASP A 341 18.26 -5.45 -6.38
CA ASP A 341 19.05 -6.52 -7.01
C ASP A 341 19.04 -7.84 -6.23
N ALA A 342 18.48 -7.86 -5.02
CA ALA A 342 18.30 -9.10 -4.27
C ALA A 342 17.44 -10.11 -5.05
N ARG A 343 17.70 -11.40 -4.85
CA ARG A 343 16.97 -12.48 -5.53
C ARG A 343 16.36 -13.44 -4.54
N GLY A 344 15.22 -14.06 -4.93
CA GLY A 344 14.58 -15.11 -4.14
C GLY A 344 15.54 -16.27 -3.87
N VAL A 345 15.52 -16.78 -2.66
CA VAL A 345 16.38 -17.89 -2.22
C VAL A 345 15.53 -18.99 -1.61
N LEU A 346 15.83 -20.23 -1.98
CA LEU A 346 15.27 -21.44 -1.38
C LEU A 346 16.44 -22.27 -0.84
N THR A 347 16.46 -22.52 0.46
CA THR A 347 17.53 -23.28 1.14
C THR A 347 16.99 -24.45 1.94
N GLY A 348 17.86 -25.33 2.46
CA GLY A 348 17.45 -26.43 3.32
C GLY A 348 16.85 -27.62 2.59
N LEU A 349 16.99 -27.74 1.27
CA LEU A 349 16.47 -28.84 0.47
C LEU A 349 17.22 -30.15 0.79
N GLN A 350 16.46 -31.24 0.87
CA GLN A 350 16.93 -32.60 1.09
C GLN A 350 16.24 -33.57 0.11
N LEU A 351 16.71 -34.80 0.00
CA LEU A 351 16.07 -35.81 -0.85
C LEU A 351 14.63 -36.15 -0.43
N SER A 352 14.30 -35.91 0.83
CA SER A 352 12.95 -36.07 1.39
C SER A 352 12.06 -34.84 1.21
N THR A 353 12.57 -33.75 0.61
CA THR A 353 11.78 -32.55 0.42
C THR A 353 10.69 -32.79 -0.61
N GLU A 354 9.45 -32.58 -0.24
CA GLU A 354 8.26 -32.68 -1.08
C GLU A 354 7.69 -31.29 -1.42
N ARG A 355 6.78 -31.22 -2.38
CA ARG A 355 6.11 -29.97 -2.76
C ARG A 355 5.41 -29.27 -1.58
N GLY A 356 4.89 -30.06 -0.62
CA GLY A 356 4.27 -29.55 0.61
C GLY A 356 5.25 -28.72 1.47
N HIS A 357 6.50 -29.19 1.61
CA HIS A 357 7.54 -28.47 2.33
C HIS A 357 7.86 -27.11 1.67
N ILE A 358 7.91 -27.07 0.32
CA ILE A 358 8.18 -25.84 -0.44
C ILE A 358 7.02 -24.87 -0.32
N ALA A 359 5.77 -25.35 -0.50
CA ALA A 359 4.58 -24.51 -0.36
C ALA A 359 4.47 -23.88 1.04
N ARG A 360 4.77 -24.68 2.07
CA ARG A 360 4.79 -24.22 3.46
C ARG A 360 5.91 -23.23 3.71
N ALA A 361 7.13 -23.48 3.22
CA ALA A 361 8.26 -22.58 3.34
C ALA A 361 7.99 -21.22 2.68
N VAL A 362 7.22 -21.17 1.57
CA VAL A 362 6.83 -19.91 0.94
C VAL A 362 5.86 -19.13 1.83
N ALA A 363 4.85 -19.76 2.43
CA ALA A 363 3.95 -19.10 3.37
C ALA A 363 4.71 -18.59 4.62
N GLU A 364 5.57 -19.42 5.19
CA GLU A 364 6.42 -19.06 6.34
C GLU A 364 7.41 -17.94 5.99
N GLY A 365 7.98 -17.93 4.78
CA GLY A 365 8.89 -16.89 4.29
C GLY A 365 8.22 -15.52 4.12
N ILE A 366 6.96 -15.50 3.63
CA ILE A 366 6.15 -14.28 3.59
C ILE A 366 5.91 -13.76 5.00
N ALA A 367 5.49 -14.63 5.92
CA ALA A 367 5.27 -14.27 7.32
C ALA A 367 6.55 -13.79 8.03
N ALA A 368 7.71 -14.43 7.75
CA ALA A 368 9.01 -14.03 8.29
C ALA A 368 9.46 -12.65 7.79
N SER A 369 9.20 -12.33 6.51
CA SER A 369 9.47 -10.99 5.98
C SER A 369 8.65 -9.92 6.70
N VAL A 370 7.36 -10.16 6.95
CA VAL A 370 6.51 -9.25 7.75
C VAL A 370 6.99 -9.18 9.20
N ALA A 371 7.47 -10.29 9.79
CA ALA A 371 8.04 -10.28 11.14
C ALA A 371 9.32 -9.43 11.22
N GLN A 372 10.14 -9.39 10.17
CA GLN A 372 11.29 -8.48 10.10
C GLN A 372 10.86 -7.02 10.08
N LEU A 373 9.82 -6.68 9.30
CA LEU A 373 9.24 -5.33 9.32
C LEU A 373 8.74 -4.95 10.72
N ALA A 374 8.05 -5.86 11.40
CA ALA A 374 7.59 -5.65 12.77
C ALA A 374 8.74 -5.49 13.77
N GLY A 375 9.84 -6.19 13.56
CA GLY A 375 11.10 -6.02 14.31
C GLY A 375 11.68 -4.62 14.13
N ALA A 376 11.72 -4.11 12.88
CA ALA A 376 12.15 -2.76 12.57
C ALA A 376 11.22 -1.70 13.21
N VAL A 377 9.89 -1.91 13.17
CA VAL A 377 8.94 -1.05 13.88
C VAL A 377 9.22 -1.03 15.38
N THR A 378 9.46 -2.21 15.98
CA THR A 378 9.77 -2.33 17.41
C THR A 378 11.03 -1.54 17.78
N ALA A 379 12.05 -1.59 16.93
CA ALA A 379 13.29 -0.82 17.14
C ALA A 379 13.06 0.68 17.10
N ASP A 380 12.33 1.19 16.09
CA ASP A 380 12.06 2.61 15.92
C ASP A 380 11.08 3.15 16.98
N MET A 381 10.04 2.42 17.30
CA MET A 381 9.03 2.83 18.31
C MET A 381 9.46 2.56 19.75
N ARG A 382 10.49 1.74 19.96
CA ARG A 382 10.93 1.22 21.28
C ARG A 382 9.78 0.56 22.07
N ALA A 383 8.88 -0.07 21.34
CA ALA A 383 7.72 -0.77 21.88
C ALA A 383 7.35 -1.92 20.93
N PRO A 384 7.10 -3.13 21.44
CA PRO A 384 6.64 -4.24 20.61
C PRO A 384 5.21 -4.02 20.13
N LEU A 385 4.85 -4.65 19.03
CA LEU A 385 3.46 -4.78 18.64
C LEU A 385 2.70 -5.62 19.68
N THR A 386 1.45 -5.28 19.93
CA THR A 386 0.57 -6.03 20.84
C THR A 386 -0.41 -6.94 20.12
N ALA A 387 -0.71 -6.62 18.87
CA ALA A 387 -1.54 -7.40 17.96
C ALA A 387 -1.26 -6.95 16.51
N LEU A 388 -1.66 -7.76 15.55
CA LEU A 388 -1.65 -7.41 14.13
C LEU A 388 -3.05 -7.59 13.56
N ARG A 389 -3.60 -6.56 12.93
CA ARG A 389 -4.81 -6.70 12.09
C ARG A 389 -4.38 -7.12 10.68
N ALA A 390 -5.04 -8.15 10.14
CA ALA A 390 -4.72 -8.71 8.83
C ALA A 390 -5.92 -8.63 7.89
N ASP A 391 -5.69 -8.17 6.67
CA ASP A 391 -6.65 -8.20 5.57
C ASP A 391 -6.00 -8.60 4.24
N GLY A 392 -6.78 -8.62 3.17
CA GLY A 392 -6.32 -9.00 1.85
C GLY A 392 -6.58 -10.48 1.51
N GLY A 393 -6.36 -10.83 0.25
CA GLY A 393 -6.77 -12.14 -0.29
C GLY A 393 -6.08 -13.34 0.35
N LEU A 394 -4.85 -13.17 0.82
CA LEU A 394 -4.08 -14.26 1.43
C LEU A 394 -4.49 -14.56 2.88
N THR A 395 -5.32 -13.74 3.51
CA THR A 395 -5.87 -14.07 4.85
C THR A 395 -6.80 -15.26 4.85
N ARG A 396 -7.10 -15.84 3.68
CA ARG A 396 -7.77 -17.15 3.56
C ARG A 396 -6.85 -18.31 3.94
N SER A 397 -5.52 -18.14 3.86
CA SER A 397 -4.56 -19.17 4.23
C SER A 397 -4.37 -19.23 5.75
N ARG A 398 -4.77 -20.35 6.35
CA ARG A 398 -4.53 -20.61 7.78
C ARG A 398 -3.05 -20.86 8.05
N VAL A 399 -2.33 -21.47 7.11
CA VAL A 399 -0.89 -21.74 7.22
C VAL A 399 -0.13 -20.41 7.32
N LEU A 400 -0.44 -19.44 6.45
CA LEU A 400 0.18 -18.11 6.50
C LEU A 400 -0.15 -17.39 7.81
N LEU A 401 -1.43 -17.35 8.20
CA LEU A 401 -1.85 -16.63 9.40
C LEU A 401 -1.28 -17.24 10.68
N GLN A 402 -1.18 -18.59 10.75
CA GLN A 402 -0.57 -19.24 11.89
C GLN A 402 0.93 -18.96 11.94
N ALA A 403 1.64 -19.06 10.81
CA ALA A 403 3.04 -18.69 10.73
C ALA A 403 3.27 -17.23 11.17
N GLN A 404 2.36 -16.32 10.77
CA GLN A 404 2.45 -14.93 11.16
C GLN A 404 2.28 -14.72 12.67
N ALA A 405 1.29 -15.37 13.29
CA ALA A 405 1.08 -15.30 14.73
C ALA A 405 2.27 -15.91 15.49
N ASP A 406 2.75 -17.06 15.02
CA ASP A 406 3.88 -17.77 15.61
C ASP A 406 5.18 -16.95 15.57
N LEU A 407 5.46 -16.27 14.44
CA LEU A 407 6.69 -15.47 14.28
C LEU A 407 6.62 -14.12 15.00
N LEU A 408 5.44 -13.50 15.06
CA LEU A 408 5.26 -12.24 15.80
C LEU A 408 5.09 -12.44 17.30
N GLN A 409 4.67 -13.62 17.74
CA GLN A 409 4.31 -13.92 19.14
C GLN A 409 3.23 -12.98 19.71
N VAL A 410 2.30 -12.53 18.82
CA VAL A 410 1.13 -11.73 19.18
C VAL A 410 -0.11 -12.24 18.43
N PRO A 411 -1.33 -11.92 18.91
CA PRO A 411 -2.55 -12.26 18.19
C PRO A 411 -2.60 -11.61 16.79
N VAL A 412 -3.04 -12.38 15.80
CA VAL A 412 -3.38 -11.88 14.46
C VAL A 412 -4.91 -11.85 14.33
N HIS A 413 -5.47 -10.65 14.22
CA HIS A 413 -6.91 -10.40 14.07
C HIS A 413 -7.25 -10.27 12.59
N VAL A 414 -7.94 -11.25 12.04
CA VAL A 414 -8.41 -11.21 10.65
C VAL A 414 -9.59 -10.25 10.56
N SER A 415 -9.51 -9.30 9.64
CA SER A 415 -10.58 -8.33 9.39
C SER A 415 -11.89 -9.02 9.02
N GLY A 416 -12.99 -8.57 9.62
CA GLY A 416 -14.34 -9.03 9.28
C GLY A 416 -14.87 -8.51 7.94
N THR A 417 -14.09 -7.65 7.27
CA THR A 417 -14.43 -7.10 5.96
C THR A 417 -13.23 -7.12 5.02
N PRO A 418 -13.41 -7.50 3.75
CA PRO A 418 -12.37 -7.39 2.73
C PRO A 418 -12.25 -5.96 2.15
N HIS A 419 -13.00 -5.00 2.68
CA HIS A 419 -13.22 -3.68 2.10
C HIS A 419 -12.69 -2.53 2.98
N ALA A 420 -11.66 -2.78 3.79
CA ALA A 420 -11.15 -1.81 4.75
C ALA A 420 -10.80 -0.45 4.12
N THR A 421 -10.18 -0.45 2.94
CA THR A 421 -9.84 0.77 2.17
C THR A 421 -11.08 1.61 1.87
N ALA A 422 -12.08 1.04 1.22
CA ALA A 422 -13.29 1.75 0.82
C ALA A 422 -14.10 2.22 2.05
N LEU A 423 -14.18 1.41 3.10
CA LEU A 423 -14.82 1.80 4.35
C LEU A 423 -14.06 2.94 5.04
N GLY A 424 -12.74 2.95 4.96
CA GLY A 424 -11.90 4.03 5.50
C GLY A 424 -12.20 5.38 4.85
N VAL A 425 -12.22 5.45 3.51
CA VAL A 425 -12.56 6.72 2.83
C VAL A 425 -14.05 7.09 2.98
N ALA A 426 -14.94 6.11 3.11
CA ALA A 426 -16.35 6.39 3.43
C ALA A 426 -16.49 7.05 4.80
N ALA A 427 -15.71 6.62 5.79
CA ALA A 427 -15.68 7.25 7.11
C ALA A 427 -15.12 8.67 7.04
N LEU A 428 -14.03 8.89 6.30
CA LEU A 428 -13.46 10.22 6.08
C LEU A 428 -14.47 11.15 5.39
N ALA A 429 -15.24 10.66 4.42
CA ALA A 429 -16.29 11.43 3.78
C ALA A 429 -17.40 11.85 4.76
N ARG A 430 -17.79 10.97 5.67
CA ARG A 430 -18.78 11.28 6.71
C ARG A 430 -18.29 12.35 7.69
N LEU A 431 -17.01 12.24 8.11
CA LEU A 431 -16.38 13.26 8.92
C LEU A 431 -16.38 14.62 8.20
N ALA A 432 -16.00 14.64 6.91
CA ALA A 432 -16.02 15.84 6.08
C ALA A 432 -17.38 16.54 6.02
N LEU A 433 -18.46 15.77 6.14
CA LEU A 433 -19.85 16.24 6.03
C LEU A 433 -20.52 16.38 7.40
N GLY A 434 -19.73 16.36 8.51
CA GLY A 434 -20.17 16.67 9.85
C GLY A 434 -20.86 15.54 10.59
N GLU A 435 -20.82 14.28 10.10
CA GLU A 435 -21.20 13.14 10.93
C GLU A 435 -20.12 12.91 12.01
N ALA A 436 -20.53 12.64 13.24
CA ALA A 436 -19.60 12.22 14.27
C ALA A 436 -18.88 10.95 13.84
N ASP A 437 -17.64 10.76 14.32
CA ASP A 437 -16.89 9.53 14.04
C ASP A 437 -17.75 8.32 14.45
N ALA A 438 -18.28 7.64 13.45
CA ALA A 438 -19.19 6.51 13.64
C ALA A 438 -18.45 5.26 14.16
N GLY A 439 -17.21 5.43 14.67
CA GLY A 439 -16.45 4.34 15.28
C GLY A 439 -16.33 3.15 14.31
N LEU A 440 -15.84 3.37 13.09
CA LEU A 440 -15.51 2.26 12.20
C LEU A 440 -14.51 1.36 12.90
N THR A 441 -15.01 0.32 13.50
CA THR A 441 -14.24 -0.85 13.88
C THR A 441 -14.53 -1.90 12.82
N ALA A 442 -13.57 -2.16 11.96
CA ALA A 442 -13.62 -3.38 11.17
C ALA A 442 -13.76 -4.52 12.16
N GLY A 443 -14.90 -5.21 12.15
CA GLY A 443 -15.14 -6.36 13.01
C GLY A 443 -14.00 -7.37 12.83
N VAL A 444 -13.73 -8.17 13.84
CA VAL A 444 -12.76 -9.26 13.78
C VAL A 444 -13.52 -10.53 13.40
N ALA A 445 -13.22 -11.13 12.23
CA ALA A 445 -13.81 -12.39 11.79
C ALA A 445 -13.20 -13.58 12.52
N ALA A 446 -11.88 -13.52 12.79
CA ALA A 446 -11.16 -14.58 13.47
C ALA A 446 -9.92 -14.00 14.18
N THR A 447 -9.47 -14.68 15.22
CA THR A 447 -8.20 -14.39 15.89
C THR A 447 -7.33 -15.63 15.88
N VAL A 448 -6.11 -15.50 15.36
CA VAL A 448 -5.10 -16.56 15.38
C VAL A 448 -4.10 -16.23 16.46
N LEU A 449 -3.92 -17.14 17.41
CA LEU A 449 -2.98 -17.01 18.51
C LEU A 449 -1.66 -17.75 18.18
N PRO A 450 -0.51 -17.32 18.75
CA PRO A 450 0.72 -18.08 18.66
C PRO A 450 0.52 -19.51 19.18
N SER A 451 1.06 -20.50 18.46
CA SER A 451 0.98 -21.93 18.80
C SER A 451 2.34 -22.53 19.14
N VAL A 452 3.43 -21.81 18.90
CA VAL A 452 4.80 -22.22 19.23
C VAL A 452 5.39 -21.34 20.33
N SER A 453 6.42 -21.83 20.99
CA SER A 453 7.14 -21.05 22.01
C SER A 453 7.99 -19.93 21.37
N LYS A 454 8.40 -18.95 22.18
CA LYS A 454 9.29 -17.87 21.72
C LYS A 454 10.65 -18.39 21.24
N GLU A 455 11.13 -19.47 21.81
CA GLU A 455 12.40 -20.10 21.42
C GLU A 455 12.29 -20.63 19.98
N ILE A 456 11.25 -21.39 19.67
CA ILE A 456 10.99 -21.92 18.31
C ILE A 456 10.78 -20.75 17.31
N SER A 457 10.05 -19.72 17.70
CA SER A 457 9.89 -18.51 16.87
C SER A 457 11.25 -17.86 16.57
N SER A 458 12.09 -17.70 17.58
CA SER A 458 13.43 -17.12 17.43
C SER A 458 14.35 -17.94 16.53
N GLU A 459 14.29 -19.28 16.64
CA GLU A 459 15.04 -20.20 15.76
C GLU A 459 14.61 -20.05 14.29
N ARG A 460 13.29 -19.97 14.03
CA ARG A 460 12.76 -19.78 12.68
C ARG A 460 13.15 -18.41 12.09
N ILE A 461 13.10 -17.35 12.89
CA ILE A 461 13.55 -16.00 12.48
C ILE A 461 15.07 -16.01 12.21
N ALA A 462 15.86 -16.68 13.02
CA ALA A 462 17.31 -16.80 12.79
C ALA A 462 17.63 -17.55 11.49
N ALA A 463 16.94 -18.66 11.21
CA ALA A 463 17.09 -19.41 9.97
C ALA A 463 16.70 -18.55 8.74
N PHE A 464 15.60 -17.81 8.82
CA PHE A 464 15.20 -16.87 7.76
C PHE A 464 16.23 -15.76 7.57
N THR A 465 16.75 -15.18 8.65
CA THR A 465 17.77 -14.12 8.60
C THR A 465 19.06 -14.62 7.95
N ALA A 466 19.47 -15.86 8.22
CA ALA A 466 20.62 -16.47 7.56
C ALA A 466 20.40 -16.65 6.05
N ALA A 467 19.22 -17.15 5.64
CA ALA A 467 18.85 -17.28 4.23
C ALA A 467 18.77 -15.92 3.52
N LEU A 468 18.30 -14.89 4.22
CA LEU A 468 18.21 -13.52 3.70
C LEU A 468 19.60 -12.95 3.35
N GLN A 469 20.65 -13.24 4.10
CA GLN A 469 22.01 -12.80 3.75
C GLN A 469 22.44 -13.39 2.40
N ALA A 470 22.08 -14.64 2.10
CA ALA A 470 22.36 -15.23 0.80
C ALA A 470 21.59 -14.55 -0.34
N ALA A 471 20.36 -14.11 -0.08
CA ALA A 471 19.56 -13.36 -1.07
C ALA A 471 20.17 -11.99 -1.42
N ARG A 472 20.81 -11.35 -0.44
CA ARG A 472 21.47 -10.05 -0.58
C ARG A 472 22.82 -10.14 -1.29
N THR A 473 23.58 -11.19 -1.04
CA THR A 473 24.91 -11.39 -1.64
C THR A 473 24.85 -12.04 -3.03
N GLY A 474 23.83 -12.82 -3.34
CA GLY A 474 23.64 -13.49 -4.62
C GLY A 474 23.34 -12.58 -5.81
N GLY A 475 23.03 -11.31 -5.59
CA GLY A 475 22.81 -10.30 -6.64
C GLY A 475 24.11 -9.67 -7.19
N SER A 476 25.26 -10.00 -6.62
CA SER A 476 26.57 -9.43 -6.99
C SER A 476 27.49 -10.40 -7.73
N ALA A 477 26.98 -11.51 -8.30
CA ALA A 477 27.73 -12.48 -9.09
C ALA A 477 27.44 -12.36 -10.61
#